data_14f78781b91ed6b99d3ba34a9cfdcdf5
#
_entry.id   14f78781b91ed6b99d3ba34a9cfdcdf5
#
_cell.length_a   1.000
_cell.length_b   1.000
_cell.length_c   1.000
_cell.angle_alpha   90.00
_cell.angle_beta   90.00
_cell.angle_gamma   90.00
#
_symmetry.space_group_name_H-M   'P 1'
#
loop_
_entity.id
_entity.type
_entity.pdbx_description
1 polymer ?
#
loop_
_entity_poly.entity_id
_entity_poly.type
_entity_poly.pdbx_seq_one_letter_code
_entity_poly.pdbx_strand_id
1 'polypeptide(L)'
;EANCAEYPETGHPPMTIPEWKEMLLKYRSYGINFVRFHSHCEPEAAFAAADELGMLLQPELSHWDPKDAFGTEESYRYYRAELVDLLKTYANHPSFVMLTLGNELQAQDEGRERMRELVRTAKRMDPTRLYANGSNAFYGEEGCDPESDFYTSQSCKDVVIRGTFSGMRGYLNENYPSADRTYDEAMAEIRKEYQKPVFSFEVGQFEVLPDFEELESFHGISDPVNLKLIKKRVEERGLLPT
;
A
#
# COMPACT_ATOMS: atom_id res chain seq x y z
N GLU A 1 7.02 1.70 -1.83
CA GLU A 1 5.66 2.09 -1.51
C GLU A 1 5.66 3.43 -0.81
N ALA A 2 4.84 4.35 -1.26
CA ALA A 2 4.55 5.55 -0.51
C ALA A 2 3.15 5.40 0.07
N ASN A 3 3.04 5.65 1.35
CA ASN A 3 1.77 5.81 2.02
C ASN A 3 1.64 7.28 2.41
N CYS A 4 0.87 8.02 1.64
CA CYS A 4 0.69 9.45 1.84
C CYS A 4 -0.45 9.71 2.83
N ALA A 5 -0.31 9.28 4.08
CA ALA A 5 -1.38 9.38 5.05
C ALA A 5 -1.34 10.63 5.93
N GLU A 6 -0.22 11.33 5.98
CA GLU A 6 -0.04 12.46 6.89
C GLU A 6 0.49 13.69 6.18
N TYR A 7 -0.23 14.79 6.33
CA TYR A 7 0.10 16.10 5.78
C TYR A 7 0.06 17.12 6.92
N PRO A 8 1.18 17.28 7.67
CA PRO A 8 1.20 18.01 8.93
C PRO A 8 0.89 19.51 8.76
N GLU A 9 1.20 20.11 7.62
CA GLU A 9 0.97 21.52 7.38
C GLU A 9 -0.46 21.82 6.95
N THR A 10 -1.02 21.02 6.07
CA THR A 10 -2.32 21.29 5.44
C THR A 10 -3.45 20.43 5.99
N GLY A 11 -3.14 19.24 6.48
CA GLY A 11 -4.12 18.24 6.89
C GLY A 11 -4.87 17.56 5.73
N HIS A 12 -4.42 17.78 4.50
CA HIS A 12 -4.97 17.14 3.30
C HIS A 12 -3.86 16.88 2.27
N PRO A 13 -4.05 15.94 1.33
CA PRO A 13 -3.08 15.70 0.27
C PRO A 13 -2.85 16.95 -0.59
N PRO A 14 -1.71 17.04 -1.28
CA PRO A 14 -1.48 18.09 -2.26
C PRO A 14 -2.56 18.09 -3.33
N MET A 15 -3.02 19.27 -3.72
CA MET A 15 -4.09 19.42 -4.70
C MET A 15 -3.60 19.97 -6.03
N THR A 16 -2.30 20.27 -6.14
CA THR A 16 -1.70 20.84 -7.35
C THR A 16 -0.60 19.96 -7.93
N ILE A 17 -0.44 20.03 -9.25
CA ILE A 17 0.61 19.29 -9.95
C ILE A 17 2.03 19.62 -9.46
N PRO A 18 2.39 20.90 -9.22
CA PRO A 18 3.72 21.24 -8.70
C PRO A 18 4.03 20.58 -7.35
N GLU A 19 3.10 20.58 -6.40
CA GLU A 19 3.27 19.97 -5.10
C GLU A 19 3.45 18.44 -5.21
N TRP A 20 2.65 17.79 -6.05
CA TRP A 20 2.81 16.35 -6.32
C TRP A 20 4.14 16.03 -6.99
N LYS A 21 4.60 16.88 -7.92
CA LYS A 21 5.93 16.70 -8.53
C LYS A 21 7.05 16.77 -7.50
N GLU A 22 6.98 17.71 -6.57
CA GLU A 22 7.96 17.83 -5.49
C GLU A 22 8.02 16.54 -4.67
N MET A 23 6.87 16.03 -4.25
CA MET A 23 6.77 14.78 -3.49
C MET A 23 7.29 13.57 -4.29
N LEU A 24 6.84 13.40 -5.53
CA LEU A 24 7.24 12.27 -6.37
C LEU A 24 8.73 12.32 -6.74
N LEU A 25 9.30 13.50 -6.93
CA LEU A 25 10.74 13.66 -7.14
C LEU A 25 11.54 13.28 -5.90
N LYS A 26 11.03 13.53 -4.71
CA LYS A 26 11.65 13.08 -3.47
C LYS A 26 11.67 11.54 -3.40
N TYR A 27 10.58 10.87 -3.71
CA TYR A 27 10.57 9.41 -3.81
C TYR A 27 11.55 8.90 -4.86
N ARG A 28 11.57 9.52 -6.02
CA ARG A 28 12.48 9.17 -7.11
C ARG A 28 13.95 9.32 -6.73
N SER A 29 14.30 10.29 -5.89
CA SER A 29 15.67 10.47 -5.39
C SER A 29 16.16 9.29 -4.53
N TYR A 30 15.24 8.51 -3.96
CA TYR A 30 15.50 7.25 -3.26
C TYR A 30 15.41 6.00 -4.16
N GLY A 31 15.29 6.19 -5.48
CA GLY A 31 15.18 5.09 -6.44
C GLY A 31 13.78 4.49 -6.56
N ILE A 32 12.76 5.11 -5.96
CA ILE A 32 11.37 4.68 -6.05
C ILE A 32 10.78 5.20 -7.36
N ASN A 33 10.18 4.31 -8.14
CA ASN A 33 9.50 4.64 -9.40
C ASN A 33 8.04 4.17 -9.44
N PHE A 34 7.57 3.54 -8.38
CA PHE A 34 6.23 3.00 -8.24
C PHE A 34 5.66 3.39 -6.88
N VAL A 35 4.45 3.94 -6.87
CA VAL A 35 3.79 4.43 -5.66
C VAL A 35 2.42 3.78 -5.54
N ARG A 36 2.16 3.19 -4.39
CA ARG A 36 0.85 2.67 -4.01
C ARG A 36 0.15 3.66 -3.08
N PHE A 37 -1.11 3.94 -3.32
CA PHE A 37 -1.95 4.72 -2.41
C PHE A 37 -2.74 3.77 -1.51
N HIS A 38 -2.36 3.72 -0.26
CA HIS A 38 -2.89 2.77 0.71
C HIS A 38 -4.33 3.10 1.10
N SER A 39 -5.27 2.24 0.71
CA SER A 39 -6.70 2.36 1.03
C SER A 39 -7.36 3.65 0.53
N HIS A 40 -6.86 4.24 -0.54
CA HIS A 40 -7.47 5.42 -1.16
C HIS A 40 -7.00 5.65 -2.59
N CYS A 41 -7.63 6.61 -3.25
CA CYS A 41 -7.21 7.16 -4.52
C CYS A 41 -6.91 8.65 -4.35
N GLU A 42 -5.76 9.09 -4.81
CA GLU A 42 -5.34 10.48 -4.75
C GLU A 42 -6.02 11.33 -5.83
N PRO A 43 -6.00 12.68 -5.71
CA PRO A 43 -6.61 13.57 -6.70
C PRO A 43 -5.89 13.52 -8.04
N GLU A 44 -6.56 13.97 -9.11
CA GLU A 44 -6.07 14.00 -10.49
C GLU A 44 -4.66 14.62 -10.62
N ALA A 45 -4.33 15.60 -9.78
CA ALA A 45 -3.02 16.24 -9.75
C ALA A 45 -1.87 15.24 -9.50
N ALA A 46 -2.11 14.19 -8.72
CA ALA A 46 -1.13 13.12 -8.49
C ALA A 46 -0.84 12.34 -9.77
N PHE A 47 -1.89 11.98 -10.50
CA PHE A 47 -1.76 11.23 -11.76
C PHE A 47 -1.11 12.07 -12.84
N ALA A 48 -1.52 13.34 -13.00
CA ALA A 48 -0.91 14.25 -13.96
C ALA A 48 0.58 14.49 -13.67
N ALA A 49 0.96 14.67 -12.40
CA ALA A 49 2.36 14.80 -12.01
C ALA A 49 3.16 13.52 -12.28
N ALA A 50 2.58 12.36 -11.99
CA ALA A 50 3.21 11.06 -12.23
C ALA A 50 3.39 10.79 -13.73
N ASP A 51 2.42 11.15 -14.57
CA ASP A 51 2.52 11.04 -16.02
C ASP A 51 3.72 11.83 -16.55
N GLU A 52 3.86 13.10 -16.12
CA GLU A 52 4.97 13.95 -16.53
C GLU A 52 6.34 13.46 -16.05
N LEU A 53 6.39 12.80 -14.92
CA LEU A 53 7.63 12.29 -14.32
C LEU A 53 7.96 10.85 -14.71
N GLY A 54 7.04 10.12 -15.34
CA GLY A 54 7.20 8.71 -15.63
C GLY A 54 7.18 7.83 -14.39
N MET A 55 6.45 8.25 -13.34
CA MET A 55 6.20 7.45 -12.15
C MET A 55 4.99 6.54 -12.38
N LEU A 56 4.97 5.39 -11.75
CA LEU A 56 3.87 4.43 -11.83
C LEU A 56 3.04 4.46 -10.57
N LEU A 57 1.71 4.37 -10.71
CA LEU A 57 0.76 4.49 -9.61
C LEU A 57 -0.15 3.27 -9.49
N GLN A 58 -0.43 2.90 -8.25
CA GLN A 58 -1.42 1.92 -7.85
C GLN A 58 -2.39 2.54 -6.83
N PRO A 59 -3.51 3.12 -7.27
CA PRO A 59 -4.58 3.46 -6.34
C PRO A 59 -5.26 2.21 -5.79
N GLU A 60 -5.92 2.38 -4.66
CA GLU A 60 -6.80 1.39 -4.05
C GLU A 60 -8.19 1.98 -3.86
N LEU A 61 -9.20 1.11 -3.73
CA LEU A 61 -10.47 1.56 -3.18
C LEU A 61 -10.29 1.96 -1.72
N SER A 62 -11.14 2.86 -1.24
CA SER A 62 -11.09 3.37 0.13
C SER A 62 -11.52 2.32 1.17
N HIS A 63 -10.97 1.11 1.04
CA HIS A 63 -11.39 -0.06 1.79
C HIS A 63 -10.25 -0.70 2.58
N TRP A 64 -10.50 -0.85 3.86
CA TRP A 64 -9.66 -1.60 4.79
C TRP A 64 -10.57 -2.35 5.78
N ASP A 65 -10.79 -3.63 5.54
CA ASP A 65 -11.63 -4.47 6.40
C ASP A 65 -10.96 -5.83 6.64
N PRO A 66 -10.35 -6.04 7.81
CA PRO A 66 -9.70 -7.29 8.14
C PRO A 66 -10.65 -8.37 8.68
N LYS A 67 -11.97 -8.27 8.45
CA LYS A 67 -12.95 -9.21 8.98
C LYS A 67 -13.95 -9.72 7.97
N ASP A 68 -14.65 -8.82 7.28
CA ASP A 68 -15.76 -9.17 6.39
C ASP A 68 -15.87 -8.21 5.19
N ALA A 69 -14.75 -8.06 4.49
CA ALA A 69 -14.67 -7.20 3.32
C ALA A 69 -15.73 -7.58 2.29
N PHE A 70 -16.49 -6.58 1.83
CA PHE A 70 -17.60 -6.73 0.88
C PHE A 70 -18.72 -7.67 1.35
N GLY A 71 -18.80 -8.00 2.64
CA GLY A 71 -19.75 -8.95 3.18
C GLY A 71 -21.20 -8.47 3.13
N THR A 72 -21.46 -7.15 3.14
CA THR A 72 -22.80 -6.58 3.02
C THR A 72 -23.09 -6.06 1.62
N GLU A 73 -24.37 -6.08 1.22
CA GLU A 73 -24.81 -5.51 -0.06
C GLU A 73 -24.53 -4.00 -0.15
N GLU A 74 -24.64 -3.28 0.95
CA GLU A 74 -24.36 -1.85 1.00
C GLU A 74 -22.90 -1.55 0.73
N SER A 75 -21.98 -2.24 1.41
CA SER A 75 -20.54 -2.15 1.20
C SER A 75 -20.18 -2.48 -0.24
N TYR A 76 -20.67 -3.60 -0.76
CA TYR A 76 -20.42 -4.02 -2.14
C TYR A 76 -20.89 -2.97 -3.17
N ARG A 77 -22.10 -2.43 -3.01
CA ARG A 77 -22.63 -1.39 -3.92
C ARG A 77 -21.79 -0.12 -3.89
N TYR A 78 -21.37 0.31 -2.68
CA TYR A 78 -20.54 1.49 -2.53
C TYR A 78 -19.22 1.35 -3.27
N TYR A 79 -18.47 0.30 -2.98
CA TYR A 79 -17.15 0.09 -3.59
C TYR A 79 -17.21 -0.26 -5.07
N ARG A 80 -18.31 -0.86 -5.51
CA ARG A 80 -18.55 -1.06 -6.95
C ARG A 80 -18.74 0.28 -7.68
N ALA A 81 -19.45 1.20 -7.07
CA ALA A 81 -19.59 2.54 -7.64
C ALA A 81 -18.26 3.29 -7.65
N GLU A 82 -17.51 3.28 -6.54
CA GLU A 82 -16.17 3.88 -6.44
C GLU A 82 -15.22 3.31 -7.52
N LEU A 83 -15.17 1.98 -7.69
CA LEU A 83 -14.37 1.34 -8.73
C LEU A 83 -14.69 1.86 -10.13
N VAL A 84 -15.98 1.94 -10.44
CA VAL A 84 -16.44 2.41 -11.75
C VAL A 84 -16.07 3.87 -11.99
N ASP A 85 -16.25 4.71 -10.98
CA ASP A 85 -15.96 6.14 -11.07
C ASP A 85 -14.45 6.39 -11.16
N LEU A 86 -13.65 5.66 -10.39
CA LEU A 86 -12.18 5.73 -10.44
C LEU A 86 -11.67 5.35 -11.85
N LEU A 87 -12.12 4.22 -12.38
CA LEU A 87 -11.70 3.77 -13.70
C LEU A 87 -12.13 4.75 -14.81
N LYS A 88 -13.32 5.35 -14.73
CA LYS A 88 -13.75 6.35 -15.70
C LYS A 88 -12.97 7.66 -15.62
N THR A 89 -12.64 8.07 -14.40
CA THR A 89 -11.97 9.34 -14.16
C THR A 89 -10.51 9.29 -14.57
N TYR A 90 -9.81 8.20 -14.25
CA TYR A 90 -8.36 8.12 -14.38
C TYR A 90 -7.88 7.23 -15.54
N ALA A 91 -8.79 6.73 -16.39
CA ALA A 91 -8.44 5.84 -17.50
C ALA A 91 -7.39 6.41 -18.48
N ASN A 92 -7.31 7.74 -18.62
CA ASN A 92 -6.41 8.40 -19.54
C ASN A 92 -4.98 8.62 -19.01
N HIS A 93 -4.71 8.26 -17.75
CA HIS A 93 -3.41 8.44 -17.14
C HIS A 93 -2.51 7.21 -17.37
N PRO A 94 -1.42 7.32 -18.16
CA PRO A 94 -0.49 6.21 -18.35
C PRO A 94 0.27 5.81 -17.08
N SER A 95 0.38 6.70 -16.12
CA SER A 95 0.94 6.40 -14.78
C SER A 95 0.10 5.40 -13.98
N PHE A 96 -1.20 5.36 -14.20
CA PHE A 96 -2.11 4.43 -13.54
C PHE A 96 -1.96 3.02 -14.14
N VAL A 97 -1.23 2.14 -13.50
CA VAL A 97 -0.88 0.82 -14.05
C VAL A 97 -1.49 -0.37 -13.31
N MET A 98 -1.81 -0.21 -12.04
CA MET A 98 -2.34 -1.27 -11.19
C MET A 98 -3.44 -0.73 -10.28
N LEU A 99 -4.39 -1.60 -9.90
CA LEU A 99 -5.41 -1.29 -8.90
C LEU A 99 -5.71 -2.51 -8.04
N THR A 100 -5.86 -2.28 -6.74
CA THR A 100 -6.36 -3.27 -5.80
C THR A 100 -7.62 -2.78 -5.09
N LEU A 101 -8.44 -3.72 -4.60
CA LEU A 101 -9.72 -3.41 -3.99
C LEU A 101 -9.62 -2.87 -2.56
N GLY A 102 -8.40 -2.71 -2.06
CA GLY A 102 -8.11 -2.18 -0.73
C GLY A 102 -6.96 -2.90 -0.04
N ASN A 103 -6.74 -2.56 1.23
CA ASN A 103 -5.65 -3.06 2.05
C ASN A 103 -6.13 -4.07 3.11
N GLU A 104 -5.34 -5.11 3.32
CA GLU A 104 -5.54 -6.12 4.39
C GLU A 104 -6.97 -6.67 4.47
N LEU A 105 -7.58 -6.87 3.32
CA LEU A 105 -8.95 -7.33 3.24
C LEU A 105 -9.05 -8.81 3.61
N GLN A 106 -9.88 -9.11 4.60
CA GLN A 106 -10.34 -10.47 4.86
C GLN A 106 -11.81 -10.57 4.45
N ALA A 107 -12.17 -11.61 3.71
CA ALA A 107 -13.52 -11.80 3.23
C ALA A 107 -14.03 -13.22 3.51
N GLN A 108 -15.29 -13.33 3.84
CA GLN A 108 -16.02 -14.60 3.82
C GLN A 108 -16.35 -14.99 2.38
N ASP A 109 -16.99 -16.14 2.18
CA ASP A 109 -17.23 -16.67 0.84
C ASP A 109 -17.97 -15.72 -0.09
N GLU A 110 -19.03 -15.04 0.41
CA GLU A 110 -19.77 -14.06 -0.37
C GLU A 110 -18.92 -12.83 -0.71
N GLY A 111 -18.18 -12.31 0.25
CA GLY A 111 -17.27 -11.20 0.04
C GLY A 111 -16.18 -11.55 -0.98
N ARG A 112 -15.61 -12.76 -0.93
CA ARG A 112 -14.63 -13.23 -1.91
C ARG A 112 -15.20 -13.28 -3.33
N GLU A 113 -16.42 -13.79 -3.50
CA GLU A 113 -17.03 -13.82 -4.84
C GLU A 113 -17.34 -12.40 -5.35
N ARG A 114 -17.77 -11.50 -4.48
CA ARG A 114 -17.96 -10.07 -4.82
C ARG A 114 -16.63 -9.41 -5.21
N MET A 115 -15.53 -9.72 -4.53
CA MET A 115 -14.19 -9.24 -4.92
C MET A 115 -13.80 -9.73 -6.31
N ARG A 116 -14.01 -11.01 -6.62
CA ARG A 116 -13.78 -11.59 -7.95
C ARG A 116 -14.63 -10.89 -9.02
N GLU A 117 -15.90 -10.61 -8.73
CA GLU A 117 -16.76 -9.87 -9.64
C GLU A 117 -16.26 -8.44 -9.88
N LEU A 118 -15.78 -7.75 -8.85
CA LEU A 118 -15.20 -6.42 -8.99
C LEU A 118 -13.95 -6.45 -9.87
N VAL A 119 -13.04 -7.40 -9.66
CA VAL A 119 -11.86 -7.57 -10.52
C VAL A 119 -12.26 -7.89 -11.97
N ARG A 120 -13.20 -8.80 -12.19
CA ARG A 120 -13.73 -9.07 -13.55
C ARG A 120 -14.36 -7.83 -14.18
N THR A 121 -15.05 -7.02 -13.37
CA THR A 121 -15.66 -5.77 -13.84
C THR A 121 -14.59 -4.76 -14.24
N ALA A 122 -13.57 -4.58 -13.43
CA ALA A 122 -12.44 -3.70 -13.75
C ALA A 122 -11.76 -4.10 -15.07
N LYS A 123 -11.44 -5.38 -15.24
CA LYS A 123 -10.85 -5.93 -16.46
C LYS A 123 -11.71 -5.74 -17.72
N ARG A 124 -13.03 -5.82 -17.57
CA ARG A 124 -13.95 -5.55 -18.70
C ARG A 124 -13.99 -4.06 -19.06
N MET A 125 -13.87 -3.18 -18.06
CA MET A 125 -13.91 -1.74 -18.27
C MET A 125 -12.60 -1.21 -18.85
N ASP A 126 -11.48 -1.68 -18.33
CA ASP A 126 -10.15 -1.30 -18.79
C ASP A 126 -9.19 -2.50 -18.73
N PRO A 127 -8.98 -3.20 -19.86
CA PRO A 127 -8.09 -4.35 -19.94
C PRO A 127 -6.61 -3.99 -20.05
N THR A 128 -6.26 -2.71 -19.99
CA THR A 128 -4.88 -2.23 -20.18
C THR A 128 -4.06 -2.20 -18.90
N ARG A 129 -4.69 -2.44 -17.75
CA ARG A 129 -4.09 -2.39 -16.41
C ARG A 129 -4.10 -3.75 -15.74
N LEU A 130 -3.39 -3.85 -14.61
CA LEU A 130 -3.38 -5.03 -13.77
C LEU A 130 -4.26 -4.83 -12.54
N TYR A 131 -5.02 -5.86 -12.20
CA TYR A 131 -5.97 -5.84 -11.10
C TYR A 131 -5.78 -7.01 -10.15
N ALA A 132 -5.90 -6.73 -8.85
CA ALA A 132 -5.90 -7.78 -7.83
C ALA A 132 -6.91 -7.48 -6.71
N ASN A 133 -7.27 -8.52 -5.97
CA ASN A 133 -8.27 -8.45 -4.92
C ASN A 133 -7.89 -7.50 -3.78
N GLY A 134 -6.62 -7.34 -3.49
CA GLY A 134 -6.17 -6.43 -2.44
C GLY A 134 -4.66 -6.40 -2.31
N SER A 135 -4.17 -5.45 -1.56
CA SER A 135 -2.80 -5.41 -1.11
C SER A 135 -2.72 -6.03 0.28
N ASN A 136 -1.72 -6.87 0.49
CA ASN A 136 -1.58 -7.66 1.72
C ASN A 136 -2.84 -8.47 2.03
N ALA A 137 -3.35 -9.11 1.06
CA ALA A 137 -4.56 -9.86 1.24
C ALA A 137 -4.32 -11.07 2.14
N PHE A 138 -5.05 -11.10 3.20
CA PHE A 138 -5.28 -12.31 3.96
C PHE A 138 -6.32 -13.14 3.20
N TYR A 139 -5.95 -13.64 2.03
CA TYR A 139 -6.85 -14.50 1.24
C TYR A 139 -7.04 -15.88 1.89
N GLY A 140 -6.67 -15.98 3.14
CA GLY A 140 -6.62 -17.23 3.85
C GLY A 140 -5.46 -18.10 3.36
N GLU A 141 -5.60 -19.40 3.55
CA GLU A 141 -4.61 -20.40 3.15
C GLU A 141 -4.60 -20.65 1.62
N GLU A 142 -5.53 -20.05 0.89
CA GLU A 142 -5.78 -20.37 -0.51
C GLU A 142 -4.85 -19.66 -1.51
N GLY A 143 -4.06 -18.69 -1.03
CA GLY A 143 -3.06 -18.03 -1.87
C GLY A 143 -3.63 -17.03 -2.86
N CYS A 144 -3.02 -16.95 -4.05
CA CYS A 144 -3.39 -15.99 -5.08
C CYS A 144 -4.74 -16.34 -5.71
N ASP A 145 -5.68 -15.40 -5.64
CA ASP A 145 -6.98 -15.56 -6.28
C ASP A 145 -6.85 -15.70 -7.81
N PRO A 146 -7.59 -16.63 -8.44
CA PRO A 146 -7.49 -16.87 -9.88
C PRO A 146 -7.85 -15.66 -10.75
N GLU A 147 -8.70 -14.75 -10.25
CA GLU A 147 -9.06 -13.52 -10.99
C GLU A 147 -7.98 -12.43 -10.90
N SER A 148 -7.15 -12.42 -9.87
CA SER A 148 -6.09 -11.44 -9.72
C SER A 148 -4.98 -11.62 -10.76
N ASP A 149 -4.45 -10.53 -11.32
CA ASP A 149 -3.34 -10.55 -12.27
C ASP A 149 -1.99 -10.70 -11.58
N PHE A 150 -1.92 -10.33 -10.31
CA PHE A 150 -0.73 -10.37 -9.48
C PHE A 150 -1.09 -10.69 -8.03
N TYR A 151 -0.09 -11.01 -7.25
CA TYR A 151 -0.22 -11.30 -5.83
C TYR A 151 0.62 -10.34 -5.00
N THR A 152 0.03 -9.78 -3.96
CA THR A 152 0.73 -8.99 -2.96
C THR A 152 0.42 -9.51 -1.57
N SER A 153 1.45 -9.83 -0.80
CA SER A 153 1.30 -10.33 0.56
C SER A 153 2.55 -10.09 1.40
N GLN A 154 2.38 -10.14 2.70
CA GLN A 154 3.50 -10.16 3.65
C GLN A 154 4.27 -11.47 3.56
N SER A 155 3.57 -12.55 3.35
CA SER A 155 4.16 -13.87 3.25
C SER A 155 3.35 -14.74 2.29
N CYS A 156 4.02 -15.69 1.69
CA CYS A 156 3.39 -16.79 0.97
C CYS A 156 3.80 -18.06 1.68
N LYS A 157 2.87 -18.72 2.35
CA LYS A 157 3.14 -19.82 3.27
C LYS A 157 4.22 -19.41 4.30
N ASP A 158 5.29 -20.18 4.38
CA ASP A 158 6.41 -19.92 5.31
C ASP A 158 7.45 -18.94 4.77
N VAL A 159 7.27 -18.44 3.55
CA VAL A 159 8.20 -17.51 2.92
C VAL A 159 7.75 -16.08 3.19
N VAL A 160 8.58 -15.31 3.89
CA VAL A 160 8.36 -13.89 4.11
C VAL A 160 8.73 -13.11 2.85
N ILE A 161 7.76 -12.42 2.26
CA ILE A 161 7.93 -11.65 1.03
C ILE A 161 8.17 -10.17 1.33
N ARG A 162 7.57 -9.66 2.40
CA ARG A 162 7.56 -8.25 2.77
C ARG A 162 8.93 -7.67 3.13
N GLY A 163 9.93 -8.50 3.30
CA GLY A 163 11.17 -8.10 3.93
C GLY A 163 11.02 -8.08 5.45
N THR A 164 11.76 -7.24 6.12
CA THR A 164 11.70 -7.16 7.57
C THR A 164 10.66 -6.16 8.04
N PHE A 165 9.95 -6.55 9.07
CA PHE A 165 9.20 -5.64 9.93
C PHE A 165 9.35 -6.09 11.38
N SER A 166 9.37 -5.14 12.29
CA SER A 166 9.45 -5.45 13.72
C SER A 166 8.12 -5.99 14.22
N GLY A 167 8.19 -6.91 15.14
CA GLY A 167 7.08 -7.25 16.02
C GLY A 167 6.25 -8.48 15.71
N MET A 168 6.18 -9.00 14.49
CA MET A 168 5.28 -10.13 14.23
C MET A 168 5.93 -11.50 14.04
N ARG A 169 7.11 -11.59 13.45
CA ARG A 169 7.73 -12.89 13.13
C ARG A 169 9.22 -12.95 13.41
N GLY A 170 9.64 -12.33 14.47
CA GLY A 170 11.02 -12.33 14.86
C GLY A 170 11.69 -10.98 14.62
N TYR A 171 12.92 -10.98 14.89
CA TYR A 171 13.74 -9.79 15.00
C TYR A 171 14.56 -9.60 13.75
N LEU A 172 14.95 -8.37 13.49
CA LEU A 172 15.83 -8.01 12.40
C LEU A 172 17.07 -8.88 12.32
N ASN A 173 17.65 -9.19 13.46
CA ASN A 173 18.86 -10.01 13.58
C ASN A 173 18.62 -11.52 13.41
N GLU A 174 17.38 -11.99 13.41
CA GLU A 174 17.06 -13.40 13.18
C GLU A 174 16.58 -13.68 11.76
N ASN A 175 15.91 -12.69 11.15
CA ASN A 175 15.22 -12.88 9.88
C ASN A 175 15.77 -12.02 8.74
N TYR A 176 16.69 -11.10 9.01
CA TYR A 176 17.17 -10.16 8.01
C TYR A 176 18.58 -9.68 8.20
N PRO A 177 19.15 -9.26 7.08
CA PRO A 177 19.15 -9.99 5.82
C PRO A 177 19.95 -11.25 6.04
N SER A 178 19.41 -12.39 5.65
CA SER A 178 20.21 -13.61 5.69
C SER A 178 21.16 -13.61 4.50
N ALA A 179 22.46 -13.68 4.76
CA ALA A 179 23.44 -13.91 3.72
C ALA A 179 23.30 -15.31 3.09
N ASP A 180 22.59 -16.18 3.75
CA ASP A 180 22.40 -17.58 3.37
C ASP A 180 21.17 -17.81 2.49
N ARG A 181 20.34 -16.79 2.27
CA ARG A 181 19.15 -16.86 1.42
C ARG A 181 19.09 -15.68 0.47
N THR A 182 18.90 -15.97 -0.79
CA THR A 182 18.59 -14.95 -1.79
C THR A 182 17.09 -14.78 -1.93
N TYR A 183 16.68 -13.58 -2.34
CA TYR A 183 15.26 -13.31 -2.70
C TYR A 183 14.81 -14.23 -3.85
N ASP A 184 15.72 -14.59 -4.75
CA ASP A 184 15.45 -15.49 -5.87
C ASP A 184 15.03 -16.90 -5.43
N GLU A 185 15.64 -17.42 -4.36
CA GLU A 185 15.25 -18.71 -3.79
C GLU A 185 13.85 -18.67 -3.21
N ALA A 186 13.51 -17.61 -2.47
CA ALA A 186 12.17 -17.39 -1.95
C ALA A 186 11.15 -17.29 -3.08
N MET A 187 11.46 -16.54 -4.13
CA MET A 187 10.58 -16.40 -5.30
C MET A 187 10.46 -17.68 -6.10
N ALA A 188 11.51 -18.48 -6.20
CA ALA A 188 11.47 -19.78 -6.86
C ALA A 188 10.53 -20.75 -6.13
N GLU A 189 10.51 -20.72 -4.79
CA GLU A 189 9.60 -21.51 -3.98
C GLU A 189 8.14 -21.10 -4.20
N ILE A 190 7.87 -19.81 -4.15
CA ILE A 190 6.52 -19.26 -4.37
C ILE A 190 6.01 -19.62 -5.77
N ARG A 191 6.85 -19.50 -6.80
CA ARG A 191 6.48 -19.77 -8.20
C ARG A 191 6.14 -21.23 -8.49
N LYS A 192 6.48 -22.15 -7.62
CA LYS A 192 6.01 -23.54 -7.75
C LYS A 192 4.49 -23.66 -7.68
N GLU A 193 3.85 -22.78 -6.93
CA GLU A 193 2.40 -22.79 -6.73
C GLU A 193 1.68 -21.67 -7.43
N TYR A 194 2.31 -20.48 -7.48
CA TYR A 194 1.69 -19.27 -8.02
C TYR A 194 2.38 -18.84 -9.31
N GLN A 195 1.71 -19.04 -10.43
CA GLN A 195 2.21 -18.71 -11.78
C GLN A 195 2.04 -17.22 -12.14
N LYS A 196 1.71 -16.36 -11.18
CA LYS A 196 1.49 -14.92 -11.38
C LYS A 196 2.60 -14.11 -10.72
N PRO A 197 2.82 -12.86 -11.18
CA PRO A 197 3.76 -11.96 -10.53
C PRO A 197 3.43 -11.77 -9.05
N VAL A 198 4.46 -11.76 -8.24
CA VAL A 198 4.37 -11.51 -6.79
C VAL A 198 5.09 -10.21 -6.49
N PHE A 199 4.41 -9.32 -5.81
CA PHE A 199 4.96 -8.04 -5.37
C PHE A 199 5.09 -8.03 -3.85
N SER A 200 6.27 -7.69 -3.37
CA SER A 200 6.46 -7.31 -1.97
C SER A 200 5.91 -5.91 -1.76
N PHE A 201 5.28 -5.66 -0.63
CA PHE A 201 4.75 -4.36 -0.28
C PHE A 201 5.07 -4.02 1.17
N GLU A 202 5.01 -2.74 1.52
CA GLU A 202 5.36 -2.22 2.85
C GLU A 202 6.72 -2.73 3.34
N VAL A 203 7.70 -2.75 2.43
CA VAL A 203 9.04 -3.25 2.70
C VAL A 203 9.76 -2.29 3.63
N GLY A 204 10.44 -2.84 4.65
CA GLY A 204 11.28 -2.03 5.53
C GLY A 204 10.52 -1.25 6.60
N GLN A 205 9.43 -1.78 7.10
CA GLN A 205 8.77 -1.23 8.29
C GLN A 205 9.66 -1.42 9.52
N PHE A 206 10.57 -0.48 9.72
CA PHE A 206 11.44 -0.44 10.88
C PHE A 206 10.87 0.48 11.94
N GLU A 207 10.87 0.03 13.19
CA GLU A 207 10.63 0.92 14.31
C GLU A 207 11.91 1.66 14.65
N VAL A 208 11.94 2.95 14.37
CA VAL A 208 13.05 3.83 14.70
C VAL A 208 12.59 4.93 15.64
N LEU A 209 13.51 5.47 16.41
CA LEU A 209 13.22 6.64 17.21
C LEU A 209 12.94 7.82 16.26
N PRO A 210 11.79 8.50 16.39
CA PRO A 210 11.48 9.65 15.55
C PRO A 210 12.50 10.77 15.71
N ASP A 211 12.75 11.52 14.65
CA ASP A 211 13.43 12.79 14.76
C ASP A 211 12.45 13.82 15.35
N PHE A 212 12.75 14.26 16.57
CA PHE A 212 11.84 15.17 17.27
C PHE A 212 11.92 16.62 16.77
N GLU A 213 12.86 16.95 15.90
CA GLU A 213 12.87 18.23 15.19
C GLU A 213 11.71 18.32 14.18
N GLU A 214 11.26 17.19 13.66
CA GLU A 214 10.09 17.14 12.77
C GLU A 214 8.79 17.61 13.45
N LEU A 215 8.73 17.66 14.79
CA LEU A 215 7.57 18.23 15.50
C LEU A 215 7.30 19.69 15.11
N GLU A 216 8.31 20.41 14.69
CA GLU A 216 8.18 21.80 14.25
C GLU A 216 7.47 21.93 12.90
N SER A 217 7.38 20.85 12.10
CA SER A 217 6.67 20.87 10.82
C SER A 217 5.14 20.72 10.97
N PHE A 218 4.66 20.39 12.17
CA PHE A 218 3.22 20.25 12.43
C PHE A 218 2.59 21.61 12.77
N HIS A 219 2.36 22.44 11.78
CA HIS A 219 1.78 23.79 11.94
C HIS A 219 0.28 23.85 11.65
N GLY A 220 -0.29 22.79 11.09
CA GLY A 220 -1.65 22.78 10.61
C GLY A 220 -2.66 22.18 11.58
N ILE A 221 -3.54 21.39 11.05
CA ILE A 221 -4.69 20.81 11.76
C ILE A 221 -4.25 19.65 12.66
N SER A 222 -3.20 18.95 12.27
CA SER A 222 -2.75 17.74 12.98
C SER A 222 -1.88 18.09 14.18
N ASP A 223 -2.27 17.64 15.36
CA ASP A 223 -1.42 17.71 16.55
C ASP A 223 -0.74 16.35 16.77
N PRO A 224 0.60 16.26 16.67
CA PRO A 224 1.35 15.02 16.81
C PRO A 224 1.47 14.58 18.29
N VAL A 225 0.35 14.34 18.94
CA VAL A 225 0.28 14.03 20.39
C VAL A 225 1.12 12.81 20.75
N ASN A 226 1.12 11.78 19.90
CA ASN A 226 1.91 10.57 20.10
C ASN A 226 3.43 10.86 20.06
N LEU A 227 3.90 11.64 19.10
CA LEU A 227 5.31 12.03 19.00
C LEU A 227 5.74 12.89 20.20
N LYS A 228 4.91 13.85 20.60
CA LYS A 228 5.13 14.67 21.81
C LYS A 228 5.24 13.81 23.06
N LEU A 229 4.38 12.79 23.19
CA LEU A 229 4.41 11.86 24.32
C LEU A 229 5.67 10.99 24.30
N ILE A 230 6.06 10.49 23.13
CA ILE A 230 7.29 9.69 22.96
C ILE A 230 8.51 10.56 23.36
N LYS A 231 8.63 11.78 22.81
CA LYS A 231 9.68 12.73 23.16
C LYS A 231 9.79 12.91 24.68
N LYS A 232 8.69 13.26 25.32
CA LYS A 232 8.64 13.43 26.78
C LYS A 232 9.15 12.20 27.53
N ARG A 233 8.73 10.98 27.15
CA ARG A 233 9.18 9.75 27.79
C ARG A 233 10.65 9.45 27.59
N VAL A 234 11.19 9.79 26.41
CA VAL A 234 12.61 9.62 26.10
C VAL A 234 13.45 10.60 26.92
N GLU A 235 13.00 11.86 27.04
CA GLU A 235 13.60 12.89 27.89
C GLU A 235 13.63 12.48 29.38
N GLU A 236 12.47 12.05 29.91
CA GLU A 236 12.34 11.59 31.29
C GLU A 236 13.29 10.42 31.64
N ARG A 237 13.70 9.65 30.63
CA ARG A 237 14.63 8.52 30.78
C ARG A 237 16.08 8.87 30.46
N GLY A 238 16.37 10.11 30.09
CA GLY A 238 17.72 10.53 29.71
C GLY A 238 18.27 9.82 28.47
N LEU A 239 17.40 9.43 27.52
CA LEU A 239 17.76 8.70 26.31
C LEU A 239 17.89 9.58 25.07
N LEU A 240 17.68 10.90 25.18
CA LEU A 240 17.96 11.80 24.06
C LEU A 240 19.48 11.89 23.85
N PRO A 241 19.93 11.87 22.61
CA PRO A 241 21.33 12.22 22.29
C PRO A 241 21.63 13.62 22.82
N THR A 242 22.75 13.77 23.49
CA THR A 242 23.28 15.09 23.89
C THR A 242 23.91 15.79 22.70
#